data_72a3b4ad100204f4f6dc52aa518cfa00
#
_entry.id   72a3b4ad100204f4f6dc52aa518cfa00
#
_cell.length_a   1.000
_cell.length_b   1.000
_cell.length_c   1.000
_cell.angle_alpha   90.00
_cell.angle_beta   90.00
_cell.angle_gamma   90.00
#
_symmetry.space_group_name_H-M   'P 1'
#
loop_
_entity.id
_entity.type
_entity.pdbx_description
1 polymer ?
#
loop_
_entity_poly.entity_id
_entity_poly.type
_entity_poly.pdbx_seq_one_letter_code
_entity_poly.pdbx_strand_id
1 'polypeptide(L)'
;MKKGTKIICIILGVLIILGFIFWAVNYIKIRYIEKDVFNAKIEKITEYEGITTVLIEGLDTNDINHRGKFDFVVTEKTKLLWRGTKIELSDLKEGQTISITAAQEVLLKYPAGLTGVTKVTVLDDEL
;
A
#
# COMPACT_ATOMS: atom_id res chain seq x y z
N MET A 1 -22.02 47.55 -16.98
CA MET A 1 -21.01 46.49 -17.15
C MET A 1 -21.00 46.05 -18.61
N LYS A 2 -19.86 46.03 -19.24
CA LYS A 2 -19.74 45.61 -20.65
C LYS A 2 -19.97 44.09 -20.74
N LYS A 3 -20.61 43.63 -21.84
CA LYS A 3 -20.90 42.21 -22.05
C LYS A 3 -19.65 41.30 -21.94
N GLY A 4 -18.49 41.79 -22.42
CA GLY A 4 -17.24 41.04 -22.34
C GLY A 4 -16.76 40.78 -20.90
N THR A 5 -16.97 41.72 -19.98
CA THR A 5 -16.59 41.57 -18.56
C THR A 5 -17.45 40.51 -17.85
N LYS A 6 -18.76 40.45 -18.17
CA LYS A 6 -19.67 39.45 -17.64
C LYS A 6 -19.27 38.03 -18.09
N ILE A 7 -18.94 37.88 -19.36
CA ILE A 7 -18.51 36.59 -19.94
C ILE A 7 -17.20 36.12 -19.27
N ILE A 8 -16.24 37.01 -19.08
CA ILE A 8 -14.95 36.70 -18.41
C ILE A 8 -15.20 36.24 -16.97
N CYS A 9 -16.06 36.94 -16.22
CA CYS A 9 -16.41 36.55 -14.85
C CYS A 9 -17.07 35.16 -14.77
N ILE A 10 -17.96 34.84 -15.72
CA ILE A 10 -18.61 33.53 -15.81
C ILE A 10 -17.60 32.45 -16.12
N ILE A 11 -16.69 32.67 -17.08
CA ILE A 11 -15.64 31.70 -17.45
C ILE A 11 -14.69 31.43 -16.25
N LEU A 12 -14.25 32.48 -15.56
CA LEU A 12 -13.40 32.35 -14.39
C LEU A 12 -14.10 31.57 -13.26
N GLY A 13 -15.38 31.84 -13.02
CA GLY A 13 -16.18 31.10 -12.02
C GLY A 13 -16.31 29.63 -12.36
N VAL A 14 -16.55 29.28 -13.61
CA VAL A 14 -16.63 27.88 -14.07
C VAL A 14 -15.29 27.17 -13.92
N LEU A 15 -14.18 27.82 -14.27
CA LEU A 15 -12.84 27.22 -14.09
C LEU A 15 -12.51 26.95 -12.63
N ILE A 16 -12.87 27.84 -11.72
CA ILE A 16 -12.67 27.65 -10.27
C ILE A 16 -13.49 26.46 -9.78
N ILE A 17 -14.75 26.34 -10.18
CA ILE A 17 -15.63 25.24 -9.81
C ILE A 17 -15.09 23.90 -10.32
N LEU A 18 -14.66 23.84 -11.59
CA LEU A 18 -14.07 22.63 -12.18
C LEU A 18 -12.78 22.21 -11.46
N GLY A 19 -11.93 23.18 -11.13
CA GLY A 19 -10.71 22.93 -10.36
C GLY A 19 -11.01 22.38 -8.95
N PHE A 20 -12.01 22.93 -8.29
CA PHE A 20 -12.45 22.47 -6.97
C PHE A 20 -13.03 21.06 -7.02
N ILE A 21 -13.85 20.74 -8.02
CA ILE A 21 -14.41 19.40 -8.22
C ILE A 21 -13.28 18.39 -8.46
N PHE A 22 -12.34 18.72 -9.33
CA PHE A 22 -11.19 17.87 -9.61
C PHE A 22 -10.36 17.59 -8.35
N TRP A 23 -10.08 18.62 -7.56
CA TRP A 23 -9.37 18.48 -6.29
C TRP A 23 -10.14 17.61 -5.29
N ALA A 24 -11.44 17.83 -5.14
CA ALA A 24 -12.29 17.07 -4.24
C ALA A 24 -12.37 15.60 -4.63
N VAL A 25 -12.48 15.28 -5.91
CA VAL A 25 -12.50 13.90 -6.42
C VAL A 25 -11.17 13.21 -6.13
N ASN A 26 -10.04 13.88 -6.37
CA ASN A 26 -8.72 13.32 -6.05
C ASN A 26 -8.52 13.13 -4.55
N TYR A 27 -8.96 14.07 -3.73
CA TYR A 27 -8.90 13.95 -2.27
C TYR A 27 -9.72 12.76 -1.76
N ILE A 28 -10.92 12.57 -2.30
CA ILE A 28 -11.79 11.44 -1.95
C ILE A 28 -11.14 10.13 -2.37
N LYS A 29 -10.58 10.02 -3.58
CA LYS A 29 -9.88 8.82 -4.05
C LYS A 29 -8.71 8.46 -3.15
N ILE A 30 -7.90 9.43 -2.74
CA ILE A 30 -6.75 9.19 -1.85
C ILE A 30 -7.23 8.71 -0.47
N ARG A 31 -8.32 9.26 0.04
CA ARG A 31 -8.83 8.94 1.38
C ARG A 31 -9.60 7.62 1.41
N TYR A 32 -10.26 7.23 0.31
CA TYR A 32 -11.06 6.01 0.23
C TYR A 32 -10.35 4.81 -0.38
N ILE A 33 -9.10 4.95 -0.81
CA ILE A 33 -8.25 3.78 -1.06
C ILE A 33 -7.91 3.22 0.32
N GLU A 34 -8.77 2.36 0.81
CA GLU A 34 -8.54 1.68 2.09
C GLU A 34 -7.34 0.76 1.93
N LYS A 35 -6.38 0.92 2.83
CA LYS A 35 -5.21 0.06 2.92
C LYS A 35 -5.31 -0.73 4.20
N ASP A 36 -5.05 -2.02 4.10
CA ASP A 36 -4.90 -2.86 5.28
C ASP A 36 -3.46 -2.80 5.79
N VAL A 37 -3.33 -2.64 7.09
CA VAL A 37 -2.04 -2.72 7.78
C VAL A 37 -2.15 -3.80 8.84
N PHE A 38 -1.28 -4.80 8.79
CA PHE A 38 -1.24 -5.87 9.79
C PHE A 38 0.17 -6.39 9.98
N ASN A 39 0.39 -7.10 11.07
CA ASN A 39 1.68 -7.68 11.42
C ASN A 39 1.70 -9.18 11.08
N ALA A 40 2.83 -9.64 10.61
CA ALA A 40 3.02 -11.03 10.24
C ALA A 40 4.48 -11.45 10.42
N LYS A 41 4.71 -12.75 10.39
CA LYS A 41 6.05 -13.33 10.44
C LYS A 41 6.42 -13.87 9.07
N ILE A 42 7.63 -13.60 8.61
CA ILE A 42 8.14 -14.14 7.35
C ILE A 42 8.46 -15.62 7.53
N GLU A 43 7.79 -16.50 6.78
CA GLU A 43 8.04 -17.93 6.80
C GLU A 43 9.06 -18.35 5.74
N LYS A 44 8.94 -17.80 4.52
CA LYS A 44 9.79 -18.18 3.40
C LYS A 44 9.92 -17.04 2.40
N ILE A 45 11.12 -16.91 1.85
CA ILE A 45 11.40 -15.97 0.76
C ILE A 45 11.87 -16.80 -0.43
N THR A 46 11.20 -16.65 -1.57
CA THR A 46 11.51 -17.38 -2.80
C THR A 46 11.81 -16.40 -3.92
N GLU A 47 12.90 -16.61 -4.64
CA GLU A 47 13.25 -15.85 -5.83
C GLU A 47 13.23 -16.76 -7.05
N TYR A 48 12.49 -16.36 -8.08
CA TYR A 48 12.36 -17.07 -9.33
C TYR A 48 12.27 -16.10 -10.50
N GLU A 49 13.17 -16.22 -11.45
CA GLU A 49 13.22 -15.35 -12.64
C GLU A 49 13.19 -13.84 -12.33
N GLY A 50 13.92 -13.43 -11.29
CA GLY A 50 13.99 -12.04 -10.85
C GLY A 50 12.77 -11.56 -10.05
N ILE A 51 11.83 -12.45 -9.78
CA ILE A 51 10.64 -12.13 -8.97
C ILE A 51 10.82 -12.71 -7.57
N THR A 52 10.73 -11.86 -6.56
CA THR A 52 10.80 -12.26 -5.15
C THR A 52 9.41 -12.34 -4.56
N THR A 53 9.06 -13.54 -4.09
CA THR A 53 7.79 -13.81 -3.41
C THR A 53 8.07 -14.09 -1.93
N VAL A 54 7.33 -13.44 -1.06
CA VAL A 54 7.45 -13.61 0.40
C VAL A 54 6.20 -14.32 0.92
N LEU A 55 6.39 -15.45 1.59
CA LEU A 55 5.33 -16.17 2.30
C LEU A 55 5.36 -15.74 3.76
N ILE A 56 4.22 -15.32 4.27
CA ILE A 56 4.06 -14.82 5.63
C ILE A 56 2.91 -15.52 6.34
N GLU A 57 2.96 -15.49 7.67
CA GLU A 57 1.86 -15.93 8.52
C GLU A 57 1.44 -14.76 9.41
N GLY A 58 0.16 -14.38 9.32
CA GLY A 58 -0.41 -13.34 10.18
C GLY A 58 -0.36 -13.76 11.66
N LEU A 59 -0.09 -12.81 12.54
CA LEU A 59 0.00 -13.07 13.97
C LEU A 59 -1.36 -13.41 14.56
N ASP A 60 -1.39 -14.26 15.57
CA ASP A 60 -2.61 -14.67 16.29
C ASP A 60 -3.31 -13.49 16.98
N THR A 61 -2.59 -12.41 17.23
CA THR A 61 -3.13 -11.16 17.78
C THR A 61 -3.92 -10.32 16.77
N ASN A 62 -3.82 -10.65 15.48
CA ASN A 62 -4.56 -9.96 14.44
C ASN A 62 -6.04 -10.34 14.45
N ASP A 63 -6.85 -9.54 13.75
CA ASP A 63 -8.21 -9.94 13.40
C ASP A 63 -8.22 -11.22 12.57
N ILE A 64 -9.31 -11.96 12.64
CA ILE A 64 -9.43 -13.26 11.96
C ILE A 64 -9.12 -13.17 10.45
N ASN A 65 -9.41 -12.04 9.81
CA ASN A 65 -9.16 -11.84 8.39
C ASN A 65 -7.66 -11.69 8.05
N HIS A 66 -6.83 -11.42 9.06
CA HIS A 66 -5.39 -11.22 8.90
C HIS A 66 -4.57 -12.30 9.61
N ARG A 67 -5.21 -13.42 9.94
CA ARG A 67 -4.54 -14.62 10.43
C ARG A 67 -4.36 -15.61 9.28
N GLY A 68 -3.42 -16.51 9.42
CA GLY A 68 -3.15 -17.52 8.41
C GLY A 68 -2.06 -17.10 7.45
N LYS A 69 -1.95 -17.83 6.36
CA LYS A 69 -0.84 -17.66 5.41
C LYS A 69 -1.23 -16.77 4.25
N PHE A 70 -0.33 -15.86 3.94
CA PHE A 70 -0.43 -14.95 2.79
C PHE A 70 0.88 -14.97 2.04
N ASP A 71 0.83 -14.67 0.75
CA ASP A 71 2.03 -14.39 -0.03
C ASP A 71 1.90 -13.05 -0.75
N PHE A 72 3.03 -12.45 -1.07
CA PHE A 72 3.07 -11.23 -1.88
C PHE A 72 4.37 -11.14 -2.65
N VAL A 73 4.33 -10.38 -3.72
CA VAL A 73 5.49 -10.09 -4.56
C VAL A 73 6.08 -8.75 -4.17
N VAL A 74 7.39 -8.72 -3.95
CA VAL A 74 8.11 -7.46 -3.71
C VAL A 74 8.43 -6.82 -5.06
N THR A 75 7.98 -5.59 -5.25
CA THR A 75 8.21 -4.81 -6.47
C THR A 75 9.00 -3.55 -6.16
N GLU A 76 9.39 -2.81 -7.20
CA GLU A 76 10.06 -1.51 -7.04
C GLU A 76 9.19 -0.49 -6.29
N LYS A 77 7.88 -0.68 -6.32
CA LYS A 77 6.91 0.18 -5.62
C LYS A 77 6.75 -0.17 -4.14
N THR A 78 7.30 -1.30 -3.70
CA THR A 78 7.24 -1.73 -2.31
C THR A 78 8.37 -1.10 -1.52
N LYS A 79 8.05 -0.28 -0.53
CA LYS A 79 9.04 0.31 0.36
C LYS A 79 9.42 -0.68 1.44
N LEU A 80 10.71 -0.93 1.61
CA LEU A 80 11.26 -1.78 2.66
C LEU A 80 11.93 -0.89 3.70
N LEU A 81 11.48 -0.98 4.95
CA LEU A 81 11.92 -0.09 6.03
C LEU A 81 12.30 -0.88 7.30
N TRP A 82 13.25 -0.35 8.03
CA TRP A 82 13.59 -0.77 9.38
C TRP A 82 13.91 0.46 10.22
N ARG A 83 13.15 0.67 11.29
CA ARG A 83 13.27 1.85 12.16
C ARG A 83 13.24 3.18 11.39
N GLY A 84 12.38 3.25 10.37
CA GLY A 84 12.25 4.45 9.53
C GLY A 84 13.31 4.61 8.45
N THR A 85 14.28 3.71 8.37
CA THR A 85 15.36 3.75 7.40
C THR A 85 15.08 2.74 6.27
N LYS A 86 15.32 3.16 5.03
CA LYS A 86 15.18 2.27 3.86
C LYS A 86 16.22 1.16 3.92
N ILE A 87 15.77 -0.08 3.74
CA ILE A 87 16.62 -1.28 3.68
C ILE A 87 16.54 -1.94 2.31
N GLU A 88 17.48 -2.86 2.07
CA GLU A 88 17.54 -3.64 0.84
C GLU A 88 16.69 -4.92 0.95
N LEU A 89 16.32 -5.48 -0.21
CA LEU A 89 15.59 -6.75 -0.25
C LEU A 89 16.38 -7.88 0.43
N SER A 90 17.71 -7.88 0.29
CA SER A 90 18.58 -8.86 0.94
C SER A 90 18.58 -8.79 2.48
N ASP A 91 18.08 -7.69 3.05
CA ASP A 91 17.94 -7.54 4.50
C ASP A 91 16.70 -8.25 5.05
N LEU A 92 15.77 -8.65 4.20
CA LEU A 92 14.63 -9.47 4.59
C LEU A 92 15.07 -10.91 4.81
N LYS A 93 14.68 -11.49 5.93
CA LYS A 93 15.05 -12.85 6.31
C LYS A 93 13.87 -13.61 6.88
N GLU A 94 13.90 -14.93 6.72
CA GLU A 94 12.94 -15.81 7.36
C GLU A 94 12.98 -15.66 8.89
N GLY A 95 11.83 -15.67 9.50
CA GLY A 95 11.68 -15.52 10.95
C GLY A 95 11.50 -14.08 11.44
N GLN A 96 11.69 -13.07 10.59
CA GLN A 96 11.44 -11.68 10.97
C GLN A 96 9.95 -11.40 11.15
N THR A 97 9.63 -10.53 12.08
CA THR A 97 8.28 -9.98 12.23
C THR A 97 8.22 -8.66 11.48
N ILE A 98 7.19 -8.50 10.66
CA ILE A 98 7.02 -7.33 9.80
C ILE A 98 5.63 -6.74 9.95
N SER A 99 5.51 -5.46 9.65
CA SER A 99 4.24 -4.77 9.43
C SER A 99 4.08 -4.55 7.93
N ILE A 100 2.94 -4.94 7.39
CA ILE A 100 2.66 -4.88 5.95
C ILE A 100 1.52 -3.92 5.71
N THR A 101 1.70 -3.03 4.73
CA THR A 101 0.64 -2.17 4.21
C THR A 101 0.31 -2.64 2.79
N ALA A 102 -0.91 -3.10 2.59
CA ALA A 102 -1.38 -3.64 1.32
C ALA A 102 -2.76 -3.08 0.96
N ALA A 103 -3.19 -3.28 -0.28
CA ALA A 103 -4.56 -3.01 -0.68
C ALA A 103 -5.50 -4.02 0.00
N GLN A 104 -6.77 -3.64 0.23
CA GLN A 104 -7.76 -4.54 0.84
C GLN A 104 -8.11 -5.75 -0.04
N GLU A 105 -7.89 -5.63 -1.33
CA GLU A 105 -8.16 -6.69 -2.29
C GLU A 105 -7.17 -7.84 -2.12
N VAL A 106 -7.69 -9.03 -1.88
CA VAL A 106 -6.90 -10.24 -1.67
C VAL A 106 -7.24 -11.26 -2.74
N LEU A 107 -6.23 -11.88 -3.33
CA LEU A 107 -6.46 -12.96 -4.31
C LEU A 107 -6.96 -14.21 -3.59
N LEU A 108 -8.09 -14.74 -4.08
CA LEU A 108 -8.73 -15.93 -3.50
C LEU A 108 -8.02 -17.21 -3.95
N LYS A 109 -6.94 -17.52 -3.26
CA LYS A 109 -6.16 -18.76 -3.41
C LYS A 109 -5.60 -19.15 -2.05
N TYR A 110 -4.90 -20.26 -1.95
CA TYR A 110 -4.17 -20.65 -0.73
C TYR A 110 -2.71 -20.92 -1.06
N PRO A 111 -1.73 -20.23 -0.43
CA PRO A 111 -1.93 -19.11 0.50
C PRO A 111 -2.59 -17.91 -0.18
N ALA A 112 -3.37 -17.11 0.57
CA ALA A 112 -4.03 -15.94 0.02
C ALA A 112 -3.00 -14.94 -0.53
N GLY A 113 -3.27 -14.34 -1.68
CA GLY A 113 -2.35 -13.39 -2.32
C GLY A 113 -2.67 -11.95 -1.92
N LEU A 114 -1.72 -11.26 -1.31
CA LEU A 114 -1.83 -9.83 -1.05
C LEU A 114 -1.54 -9.05 -2.33
N THR A 115 -2.33 -8.03 -2.59
CA THR A 115 -2.13 -7.13 -3.74
C THR A 115 -1.76 -5.74 -3.27
N GLY A 116 -1.06 -4.98 -4.14
CA GLY A 116 -0.75 -3.60 -3.85
C GLY A 116 0.04 -3.38 -2.57
N VAL A 117 0.99 -4.27 -2.26
CA VAL A 117 1.86 -4.11 -1.09
C VAL A 117 2.78 -2.92 -1.33
N THR A 118 2.56 -1.84 -0.60
CA THR A 118 3.28 -0.59 -0.76
C THR A 118 4.39 -0.39 0.27
N LYS A 119 4.29 -1.07 1.41
CA LYS A 119 5.23 -0.88 2.52
C LYS A 119 5.39 -2.15 3.33
N VAL A 120 6.62 -2.49 3.64
CA VAL A 120 6.98 -3.56 4.58
C VAL A 120 7.99 -2.99 5.57
N THR A 121 7.66 -3.04 6.86
CA THR A 121 8.52 -2.55 7.92
C THR A 121 8.94 -3.70 8.82
N VAL A 122 10.24 -3.92 8.96
CA VAL A 122 10.78 -4.91 9.90
C VAL A 122 10.63 -4.39 11.32
N LEU A 123 10.01 -5.18 12.18
CA LEU A 123 9.71 -4.82 13.57
C LEU A 123 10.75 -5.35 14.56
N ASP A 124 11.63 -6.24 14.13
CA ASP A 124 12.67 -6.82 14.98
C ASP A 124 13.67 -5.74 15.44
N ASP A 125 14.29 -5.96 16.58
CA ASP A 125 15.29 -5.03 17.12
C ASP A 125 16.57 -5.00 16.29
N GLU A 126 16.88 -6.08 15.61
CA GLU A 126 18.06 -6.25 14.75
C GLU A 126 17.67 -6.83 13.39
N LEU A 127 18.43 -6.46 12.38
CA LEU A 127 18.31 -7.04 11.04
C LEU A 127 19.10 -8.35 10.92
#